data_5666c437c123bc8c19d338565db0dcab
#
_entry.id   5666c437c123bc8c19d338565db0dcab
#
_cell.length_a   1.000
_cell.length_b   1.000
_cell.length_c   1.000
_cell.angle_alpha   90.00
_cell.angle_beta   90.00
_cell.angle_gamma   90.00
#
_symmetry.space_group_name_H-M   'P 1'
#
loop_
_entity.id
_entity.type
_entity.pdbx_description
1 polymer ?
#
loop_
_entity_poly.entity_id
_entity_poly.type
_entity_poly.pdbx_seq_one_letter_code
_entity_poly.pdbx_strand_id
1 'polypeptide(L)'
;VFEKAGWAFAAAVMNAVILTSILSAGNSGLYPSTQIQYTMTKDGLAYRSFSRTNTTGVPVVALLATAVIVLAVFLLQLASDKMYEYILAASGLTGFIAWLGIAVSHYRFRRAYLAQGKDLNALVYRAKWFPFGPLLALALCVLVIIGQDTELVLKGDFSWDRLVITYMGLPVFLGFYAYHKLRYKTHKVPLQQVDLRQDSH
;
A
#
# COMPACT_ATOMS: atom_id res chain seq x y z
N VAL A 1 -30.81 -11.67 8.46
CA VAL A 1 -31.85 -10.64 8.41
C VAL A 1 -32.88 -10.99 7.33
N PHE A 2 -32.48 -11.22 6.09
CA PHE A 2 -33.37 -11.49 4.95
C PHE A 2 -34.10 -12.84 5.05
N GLU A 3 -33.46 -13.88 5.58
CA GLU A 3 -34.12 -15.18 5.84
C GLU A 3 -35.23 -15.07 6.88
N LYS A 4 -35.03 -14.26 7.93
CA LYS A 4 -36.07 -14.00 8.95
C LYS A 4 -37.24 -13.17 8.40
N ALA A 5 -37.04 -12.47 7.27
CA ALA A 5 -38.08 -11.73 6.58
C ALA A 5 -38.80 -12.55 5.48
N GLY A 6 -38.49 -13.87 5.35
CA GLY A 6 -39.09 -14.73 4.35
C GLY A 6 -38.57 -14.54 2.90
N TRP A 7 -37.46 -13.84 2.73
CA TRP A 7 -36.89 -13.47 1.42
C TRP A 7 -35.65 -14.31 1.10
N ALA A 8 -35.80 -15.63 0.99
CA ALA A 8 -34.69 -16.54 0.67
C ALA A 8 -33.96 -16.18 -0.63
N PHE A 9 -34.69 -15.69 -1.63
CA PHE A 9 -34.12 -15.22 -2.90
C PHE A 9 -33.20 -13.99 -2.70
N ALA A 10 -33.57 -13.05 -1.82
CA ALA A 10 -32.75 -11.89 -1.53
C ALA A 10 -31.42 -12.24 -0.86
N ALA A 11 -31.39 -13.27 -0.02
CA ALA A 11 -30.15 -13.78 0.56
C ALA A 11 -29.20 -14.36 -0.49
N ALA A 12 -29.73 -15.13 -1.45
CA ALA A 12 -28.94 -15.67 -2.56
C ALA A 12 -28.37 -14.58 -3.46
N VAL A 13 -29.15 -13.55 -3.79
CA VAL A 13 -28.69 -12.38 -4.58
C VAL A 13 -27.60 -11.62 -3.85
N MET A 14 -27.77 -11.38 -2.54
CA MET A 14 -26.75 -10.72 -1.70
C MET A 14 -25.43 -11.50 -1.70
N ASN A 15 -25.50 -12.81 -1.54
CA ASN A 15 -24.30 -13.67 -1.58
C ASN A 15 -23.62 -13.60 -2.94
N ALA A 16 -24.36 -13.62 -4.03
CA ALA A 16 -23.80 -13.48 -5.38
C ALA A 16 -23.13 -12.12 -5.61
N VAL A 17 -23.74 -11.03 -5.13
CA VAL A 17 -23.16 -9.68 -5.20
C VAL A 17 -21.88 -9.60 -4.37
N ILE A 18 -21.89 -10.12 -3.14
CA ILE A 18 -20.69 -10.15 -2.27
C ILE A 18 -19.57 -10.95 -2.95
N LEU A 19 -19.87 -12.13 -3.47
CA LEU A 19 -18.89 -12.98 -4.15
C LEU A 19 -18.26 -12.28 -5.37
N THR A 20 -19.11 -11.66 -6.20
CA THR A 20 -18.67 -10.88 -7.36
C THR A 20 -17.78 -9.71 -6.96
N SER A 21 -18.16 -9.01 -5.88
CA SER A 21 -17.39 -7.87 -5.35
C SER A 21 -16.02 -8.31 -4.83
N ILE A 22 -15.94 -9.44 -4.12
CA ILE A 22 -14.67 -10.00 -3.62
C ILE A 22 -13.77 -10.42 -4.79
N LEU A 23 -14.32 -11.10 -5.79
CA LEU A 23 -13.57 -11.50 -6.99
C LEU A 23 -13.05 -10.28 -7.77
N SER A 24 -13.88 -9.24 -7.90
CA SER A 24 -13.50 -7.99 -8.55
C SER A 24 -12.38 -7.28 -7.77
N ALA A 25 -12.49 -7.20 -6.45
CA ALA A 25 -11.47 -6.61 -5.60
C ALA A 25 -10.14 -7.38 -5.67
N GLY A 26 -10.19 -8.71 -5.66
CA GLY A 26 -9.01 -9.57 -5.83
C GLY A 26 -8.31 -9.34 -7.17
N ASN A 27 -9.08 -9.30 -8.25
CA ASN A 27 -8.54 -9.01 -9.59
C ASN A 27 -7.94 -7.59 -9.66
N SER A 28 -8.60 -6.60 -9.07
CA SER A 28 -8.11 -5.22 -9.00
C SER A 28 -6.82 -5.10 -8.17
N GLY A 29 -6.59 -5.97 -7.19
CA GLY A 29 -5.36 -6.03 -6.41
C GLY A 29 -4.18 -6.68 -7.14
N LEU A 30 -4.44 -7.66 -8.01
CA LEU A 30 -3.41 -8.34 -8.80
C LEU A 30 -2.70 -7.38 -9.77
N TYR A 31 -3.44 -6.52 -10.44
CA TYR A 31 -2.89 -5.59 -11.42
C TYR A 31 -1.82 -4.65 -10.82
N PRO A 32 -2.12 -3.81 -9.80
CA PRO A 32 -1.11 -2.91 -9.23
C PRO A 32 0.05 -3.66 -8.59
N SER A 33 -0.17 -4.81 -7.94
CA SER A 33 0.89 -5.62 -7.38
C SER A 33 1.88 -6.10 -8.44
N THR A 34 1.38 -6.52 -9.58
CA THR A 34 2.18 -6.96 -10.74
C THR A 34 2.94 -5.77 -11.35
N GLN A 35 2.27 -4.62 -11.50
CA GLN A 35 2.87 -3.41 -12.08
C GLN A 35 3.96 -2.82 -11.18
N ILE A 36 3.78 -2.83 -9.87
CA ILE A 36 4.81 -2.39 -8.91
C ILE A 36 6.07 -3.24 -9.06
N GLN A 37 5.96 -4.58 -9.11
CA GLN A 37 7.09 -5.46 -9.29
C GLN A 37 7.81 -5.20 -10.63
N TYR A 38 7.05 -5.02 -11.69
CA TYR A 38 7.58 -4.69 -13.02
C TYR A 38 8.34 -3.36 -13.02
N THR A 39 7.77 -2.30 -12.44
CA THR A 39 8.38 -0.97 -12.37
C THR A 39 9.64 -0.99 -11.48
N MET A 40 9.56 -1.62 -10.31
CA MET A 40 10.73 -1.79 -9.44
C MET A 40 11.88 -2.50 -10.14
N THR A 41 11.58 -3.43 -11.04
CA THR A 41 12.63 -4.10 -11.84
C THR A 41 13.28 -3.15 -12.83
N LYS A 42 12.51 -2.28 -13.48
CA LYS A 42 13.06 -1.24 -14.38
C LYS A 42 13.97 -0.27 -13.63
N ASP A 43 13.63 0.05 -12.39
CA ASP A 43 14.42 0.91 -11.51
C ASP A 43 15.63 0.17 -10.89
N GLY A 44 15.85 -1.10 -11.22
CA GLY A 44 16.95 -1.92 -10.69
C GLY A 44 16.78 -2.35 -9.23
N LEU A 45 15.58 -2.17 -8.66
CA LEU A 45 15.25 -2.48 -7.26
C LEU A 45 14.68 -3.88 -7.05
N ALA A 46 14.31 -4.59 -8.13
CA ALA A 46 13.76 -5.94 -8.09
C ALA A 46 14.47 -6.89 -9.07
N TYR A 47 14.13 -8.18 -8.98
CA TYR A 47 14.79 -9.22 -9.78
C TYR A 47 14.43 -9.07 -11.27
N ARG A 48 15.45 -9.09 -12.13
CA ARG A 48 15.34 -8.80 -13.59
C ARG A 48 14.28 -9.62 -14.34
N SER A 49 13.95 -10.83 -13.87
CA SER A 49 12.94 -11.66 -14.53
C SER A 49 11.52 -11.09 -14.48
N PHE A 50 11.20 -10.21 -13.50
CA PHE A 50 9.89 -9.59 -13.40
C PHE A 50 9.62 -8.56 -14.51
N SER A 51 10.64 -8.10 -15.24
CA SER A 51 10.47 -7.23 -16.41
C SER A 51 10.15 -7.97 -17.71
N ARG A 52 10.11 -9.31 -17.70
CA ARG A 52 9.77 -10.09 -18.90
C ARG A 52 8.29 -10.00 -19.18
N THR A 53 7.96 -9.44 -20.33
CA THR A 53 6.59 -9.33 -20.83
C THR A 53 6.35 -10.36 -21.94
N ASN A 54 5.08 -10.78 -22.06
CA ASN A 54 4.65 -11.55 -23.22
C ASN A 54 4.43 -10.65 -24.45
N THR A 55 3.97 -11.23 -25.57
CA THR A 55 3.69 -10.52 -26.82
C THR A 55 2.61 -9.43 -26.68
N THR A 56 1.76 -9.51 -25.66
CA THR A 56 0.70 -8.54 -25.36
C THR A 56 1.13 -7.49 -24.31
N GLY A 57 2.40 -7.50 -23.89
CA GLY A 57 2.94 -6.53 -22.93
C GLY A 57 2.68 -6.84 -21.45
N VAL A 58 2.10 -8.01 -21.13
CA VAL A 58 1.81 -8.41 -19.75
C VAL A 58 3.08 -8.99 -19.09
N PRO A 59 3.49 -8.54 -17.89
CA PRO A 59 4.65 -9.06 -17.17
C PRO A 59 4.29 -10.39 -16.48
N VAL A 60 4.33 -11.48 -17.23
CA VAL A 60 3.85 -12.81 -16.81
C VAL A 60 4.60 -13.34 -15.59
N VAL A 61 5.92 -13.11 -15.51
CA VAL A 61 6.71 -13.62 -14.37
C VAL A 61 6.31 -12.91 -13.07
N ALA A 62 6.09 -11.59 -13.11
CA ALA A 62 5.62 -10.82 -11.97
C ALA A 62 4.19 -11.23 -11.57
N LEU A 63 3.31 -11.49 -12.56
CA LEU A 63 1.95 -11.97 -12.32
C LEU A 63 1.96 -13.35 -11.64
N LEU A 64 2.74 -14.30 -12.15
CA LEU A 64 2.86 -15.64 -11.56
C LEU A 64 3.45 -15.57 -10.14
N ALA A 65 4.46 -14.73 -9.91
CA ALA A 65 5.02 -14.57 -8.57
C ALA A 65 3.97 -14.03 -7.59
N THR A 66 3.19 -13.03 -7.99
CA THR A 66 2.07 -12.51 -7.18
C THR A 66 1.04 -13.61 -6.92
N ALA A 67 0.65 -14.37 -7.94
CA ALA A 67 -0.33 -15.46 -7.80
C ALA A 67 0.16 -16.57 -6.86
N VAL A 68 1.45 -16.94 -6.94
CA VAL A 68 2.05 -17.93 -6.03
C VAL A 68 2.03 -17.44 -4.58
N ILE A 69 2.34 -16.16 -4.34
CA ILE A 69 2.28 -15.58 -2.99
C ILE A 69 0.84 -15.61 -2.47
N VAL A 70 -0.15 -15.20 -3.28
CA VAL A 70 -1.58 -15.24 -2.90
C VAL A 70 -2.02 -16.67 -2.58
N LEU A 71 -1.61 -17.64 -3.41
CA LEU A 71 -1.92 -19.06 -3.16
C LEU A 71 -1.27 -19.57 -1.88
N ALA A 72 -0.01 -19.23 -1.63
CA ALA A 72 0.68 -19.61 -0.39
C ALA A 72 -0.02 -19.03 0.85
N VAL A 73 -0.43 -17.75 0.81
CA VAL A 73 -1.22 -17.11 1.87
C VAL A 73 -2.56 -17.81 2.09
N PHE A 74 -3.24 -18.19 1.01
CA PHE A 74 -4.49 -18.94 1.09
C PHE A 74 -4.32 -20.31 1.74
N LEU A 75 -3.26 -21.05 1.37
CA LEU A 75 -2.95 -22.35 1.97
C LEU A 75 -2.56 -22.24 3.46
N LEU A 76 -1.85 -21.18 3.84
CA LEU A 76 -1.55 -20.88 5.25
C LEU A 76 -2.81 -20.63 6.07
N GLN A 77 -3.80 -19.93 5.48
CA GLN A 77 -5.09 -19.71 6.13
C GLN A 77 -5.85 -21.01 6.40
N LEU A 78 -5.78 -21.99 5.49
CA LEU A 78 -6.39 -23.31 5.70
C LEU A 78 -5.74 -24.09 6.86
N ALA A 79 -4.48 -23.78 7.17
CA ALA A 79 -3.74 -24.43 8.26
C ALA A 79 -4.02 -23.78 9.64
N SER A 80 -4.43 -22.50 9.69
CA SER A 80 -4.68 -21.79 10.94
C SER A 80 -5.56 -20.56 10.75
N ASP A 81 -6.68 -20.49 11.48
CA ASP A 81 -7.61 -19.35 11.47
C ASP A 81 -6.93 -18.04 11.92
N LYS A 82 -5.94 -18.11 12.80
CA LYS A 82 -5.18 -16.94 13.27
C LYS A 82 -4.35 -16.31 12.16
N MET A 83 -3.92 -17.08 11.16
CA MET A 83 -3.14 -16.55 10.03
C MET A 83 -3.93 -15.51 9.22
N TYR A 84 -5.24 -15.70 9.08
CA TYR A 84 -6.07 -14.71 8.40
C TYR A 84 -6.05 -13.35 9.11
N GLU A 85 -6.22 -13.36 10.43
CA GLU A 85 -6.21 -12.13 11.24
C GLU A 85 -4.85 -11.42 11.14
N TYR A 86 -3.74 -12.16 11.16
CA TYR A 86 -2.39 -11.62 11.04
C TYR A 86 -2.16 -10.96 9.68
N ILE A 87 -2.56 -11.63 8.61
CA ILE A 87 -2.40 -11.12 7.24
C ILE A 87 -3.28 -9.88 7.03
N LEU A 88 -4.51 -9.91 7.54
CA LEU A 88 -5.44 -8.79 7.44
C LEU A 88 -4.88 -7.55 8.17
N ALA A 89 -4.41 -7.71 9.40
CA ALA A 89 -3.81 -6.64 10.19
C ALA A 89 -2.55 -6.07 9.51
N ALA A 90 -1.65 -6.93 9.04
CA ALA A 90 -0.44 -6.51 8.33
C ALA A 90 -0.75 -5.77 7.02
N SER A 91 -1.76 -6.20 6.27
CA SER A 91 -2.15 -5.55 5.01
C SER A 91 -2.72 -4.15 5.24
N GLY A 92 -3.56 -3.96 6.24
CA GLY A 92 -4.13 -2.67 6.61
C GLY A 92 -3.05 -1.64 6.94
N LEU A 93 -2.11 -2.00 7.80
CA LEU A 93 -1.01 -1.12 8.20
C LEU A 93 -0.11 -0.72 7.01
N THR A 94 0.18 -1.67 6.12
CA THR A 94 1.00 -1.43 4.93
C THR A 94 0.38 -0.37 4.01
N GLY A 95 -0.94 -0.39 3.86
CA GLY A 95 -1.68 0.64 3.12
C GLY A 95 -1.47 2.05 3.69
N PHE A 96 -1.57 2.21 5.01
CA PHE A 96 -1.35 3.51 5.66
C PHE A 96 0.10 3.98 5.56
N ILE A 97 1.09 3.08 5.61
CA ILE A 97 2.50 3.40 5.35
C ILE A 97 2.69 3.94 3.92
N ALA A 98 2.06 3.33 2.93
CA ALA A 98 2.11 3.79 1.55
C ALA A 98 1.49 5.19 1.40
N TRP A 99 0.33 5.44 2.01
CA TRP A 99 -0.34 6.76 1.98
C TRP A 99 0.48 7.84 2.70
N LEU A 100 1.14 7.49 3.80
CA LEU A 100 2.08 8.37 4.49
C LEU A 100 3.25 8.74 3.55
N GLY A 101 3.80 7.78 2.83
CA GLY A 101 4.81 8.00 1.80
C GLY A 101 4.34 8.98 0.70
N ILE A 102 3.11 8.82 0.21
CA ILE A 102 2.49 9.71 -0.79
C ILE A 102 2.36 11.13 -0.23
N ALA A 103 1.86 11.29 1.01
CA ALA A 103 1.69 12.61 1.63
C ALA A 103 3.04 13.34 1.80
N VAL A 104 4.07 12.63 2.26
CA VAL A 104 5.45 13.16 2.40
C VAL A 104 6.03 13.54 1.04
N SER A 105 5.85 12.68 0.03
CA SER A 105 6.35 12.93 -1.33
C SER A 105 5.67 14.15 -1.96
N HIS A 106 4.35 14.28 -1.82
CA HIS A 106 3.61 15.46 -2.30
C HIS A 106 4.08 16.75 -1.61
N TYR A 107 4.28 16.72 -0.30
CA TYR A 107 4.78 17.87 0.45
C TYR A 107 6.18 18.27 -0.02
N ARG A 108 7.09 17.30 -0.18
CA ARG A 108 8.46 17.54 -0.65
C ARG A 108 8.51 18.01 -2.10
N PHE A 109 7.71 17.42 -2.97
CA PHE A 109 7.60 17.83 -4.39
C PHE A 109 7.25 19.31 -4.51
N ARG A 110 6.20 19.76 -3.82
CA ARG A 110 5.78 21.18 -3.85
C ARG A 110 6.87 22.11 -3.34
N ARG A 111 7.56 21.74 -2.27
CA ARG A 111 8.68 22.52 -1.74
C ARG A 111 9.87 22.55 -2.69
N ALA A 112 10.19 21.44 -3.34
CA ALA A 112 11.25 21.37 -4.33
C ALA A 112 10.92 22.22 -5.56
N TYR A 113 9.66 22.17 -6.01
CA TYR A 113 9.17 22.95 -7.14
C TYR A 113 9.35 24.45 -6.92
N LEU A 114 8.97 24.93 -5.75
CA LEU A 114 9.20 26.33 -5.33
C LEU A 114 10.67 26.66 -5.15
N ALA A 115 11.47 25.77 -4.54
CA ALA A 115 12.89 26.01 -4.30
C ALA A 115 13.71 26.08 -5.59
N GLN A 116 13.20 25.50 -6.69
CA GLN A 116 13.78 25.57 -8.04
C GLN A 116 13.26 26.76 -8.86
N GLY A 117 12.46 27.65 -8.26
CA GLY A 117 11.93 28.87 -8.92
C GLY A 117 10.89 28.58 -10.00
N LYS A 118 10.28 27.39 -10.03
CA LYS A 118 9.27 27.03 -11.03
C LYS A 118 7.91 27.63 -10.70
N ASP A 119 7.18 28.06 -11.76
CA ASP A 119 5.83 28.62 -11.59
C ASP A 119 4.82 27.50 -11.30
N LEU A 120 4.13 27.64 -10.19
CA LEU A 120 3.08 26.70 -9.78
C LEU A 120 1.87 26.65 -10.74
N ASN A 121 1.67 27.70 -11.56
CA ASN A 121 0.60 27.72 -12.54
C ASN A 121 0.90 26.82 -13.75
N ALA A 122 2.14 26.44 -13.95
CA ALA A 122 2.55 25.49 -15.00
C ALA A 122 2.21 24.03 -14.63
N LEU A 123 1.82 23.74 -13.39
CA LEU A 123 1.38 22.40 -13.01
C LEU A 123 0.00 22.08 -13.58
N VAL A 124 -0.14 20.90 -14.20
CA VAL A 124 -1.42 20.38 -14.72
C VAL A 124 -2.49 20.34 -13.62
N TYR A 125 -2.07 19.98 -12.39
CA TYR A 125 -2.94 20.00 -11.22
C TYR A 125 -2.28 20.70 -10.04
N ARG A 126 -2.99 21.62 -9.43
CA ARG A 126 -2.55 22.36 -8.24
C ARG A 126 -3.53 22.18 -7.09
N ALA A 127 -3.14 21.45 -6.07
CA ALA A 127 -3.91 21.36 -4.83
C ALA A 127 -3.98 22.73 -4.14
N LYS A 128 -5.21 23.25 -3.92
CA LYS A 128 -5.44 24.60 -3.37
C LYS A 128 -5.03 24.72 -1.89
N TRP A 129 -5.16 23.64 -1.12
CA TRP A 129 -4.99 23.61 0.35
C TRP A 129 -3.56 23.22 0.78
N PHE A 130 -2.57 23.60 0.02
CA PHE A 130 -1.18 23.39 0.41
C PHE A 130 -0.73 24.51 1.40
N PRO A 131 -0.02 24.20 2.52
CA PRO A 131 0.50 22.89 2.92
C PRO A 131 -0.45 22.04 3.78
N PHE A 132 -1.65 22.54 4.11
CA PHE A 132 -2.57 21.89 5.05
C PHE A 132 -3.04 20.51 4.58
N GLY A 133 -3.35 20.31 3.30
CA GLY A 133 -3.82 19.04 2.77
C GLY A 133 -2.85 17.88 3.06
N PRO A 134 -1.60 17.93 2.59
CA PRO A 134 -0.63 16.86 2.85
C PRO A 134 -0.26 16.71 4.32
N LEU A 135 -0.27 17.80 5.12
CA LEU A 135 0.00 17.72 6.56
C LEU A 135 -1.16 17.06 7.31
N LEU A 136 -2.40 17.37 6.95
CA LEU A 136 -3.58 16.71 7.51
C LEU A 136 -3.60 15.22 7.15
N ALA A 137 -3.32 14.88 5.89
CA ALA A 137 -3.24 13.48 5.46
C ALA A 137 -2.17 12.71 6.26
N LEU A 138 -1.00 13.32 6.47
CA LEU A 138 0.08 12.75 7.27
C LEU A 138 -0.35 12.55 8.73
N ALA A 139 -0.98 13.57 9.33
CA ALA A 139 -1.46 13.50 10.72
C ALA A 139 -2.51 12.40 10.89
N LEU A 140 -3.47 12.30 9.96
CA LEU A 140 -4.50 11.27 9.97
C LEU A 140 -3.90 9.87 9.80
N CYS A 141 -2.95 9.67 8.87
CA CYS A 141 -2.28 8.38 8.70
C CYS A 141 -1.53 7.97 9.98
N VAL A 142 -0.80 8.88 10.62
CA VAL A 142 -0.10 8.61 11.88
C VAL A 142 -1.10 8.28 12.99
N LEU A 143 -2.19 9.05 13.11
CA LEU A 143 -3.23 8.80 14.10
C LEU A 143 -3.87 7.42 13.92
N VAL A 144 -4.19 7.03 12.70
CA VAL A 144 -4.76 5.71 12.39
C VAL A 144 -3.74 4.60 12.69
N ILE A 145 -2.46 4.78 12.34
CA ILE A 145 -1.42 3.81 12.64
C ILE A 145 -1.30 3.60 14.16
N ILE A 146 -1.31 4.67 14.95
CA ILE A 146 -1.24 4.58 16.42
C ILE A 146 -2.53 3.98 16.99
N GLY A 147 -3.69 4.36 16.43
CA GLY A 147 -5.00 3.93 16.88
C GLY A 147 -5.44 2.55 16.41
N GLN A 148 -4.62 1.80 15.70
CA GLN A 148 -4.98 0.47 15.18
C GLN A 148 -5.32 -0.53 16.30
N ASP A 149 -4.59 -0.49 17.41
CA ASP A 149 -4.93 -1.25 18.60
C ASP A 149 -5.84 -0.42 19.53
N THR A 150 -7.14 -0.46 19.25
CA THR A 150 -8.14 0.30 20.00
C THR A 150 -8.24 -0.13 21.46
N GLU A 151 -7.95 -1.38 21.78
CA GLU A 151 -7.99 -1.88 23.16
C GLU A 151 -6.82 -1.35 23.98
N LEU A 152 -5.62 -1.31 23.39
CA LEU A 152 -4.47 -0.66 24.00
C LEU A 152 -4.74 0.83 24.25
N VAL A 153 -5.26 1.53 23.24
CA VAL A 153 -5.46 2.99 23.29
C VAL A 153 -6.59 3.39 24.23
N LEU A 154 -7.71 2.65 24.24
CA LEU A 154 -8.92 3.02 25.00
C LEU A 154 -8.97 2.39 26.39
N LYS A 155 -8.47 1.16 26.56
CA LYS A 155 -8.57 0.41 27.81
C LYS A 155 -7.23 0.29 28.54
N GLY A 156 -6.11 0.61 27.88
CA GLY A 156 -4.77 0.41 28.42
C GLY A 156 -4.41 -1.08 28.57
N ASP A 157 -5.16 -1.98 27.91
CA ASP A 157 -4.92 -3.42 27.98
C ASP A 157 -3.79 -3.82 27.04
N PHE A 158 -2.63 -4.09 27.63
CA PHE A 158 -1.40 -4.39 26.93
C PHE A 158 -1.26 -5.90 26.71
N SER A 159 -1.18 -6.33 25.45
CA SER A 159 -0.89 -7.71 25.07
C SER A 159 0.21 -7.74 24.02
N TRP A 160 1.32 -8.42 24.30
CA TRP A 160 2.44 -8.58 23.36
C TRP A 160 2.03 -9.22 22.05
N ASP A 161 1.20 -10.27 22.12
CA ASP A 161 0.76 -11.01 20.93
C ASP A 161 -0.02 -10.07 19.98
N ARG A 162 -0.93 -9.29 20.53
CA ARG A 162 -1.75 -8.34 19.77
C ARG A 162 -0.91 -7.21 19.18
N LEU A 163 0.02 -6.64 19.94
CA LEU A 163 0.95 -5.62 19.45
C LEU A 163 1.79 -6.12 18.29
N VAL A 164 2.37 -7.32 18.43
CA VAL A 164 3.17 -7.92 17.36
C VAL A 164 2.33 -8.10 16.10
N ILE A 165 1.12 -8.63 16.24
CA ILE A 165 0.21 -8.83 15.10
C ILE A 165 -0.15 -7.51 14.44
N THR A 166 -0.62 -6.54 15.22
CA THR A 166 -1.13 -5.25 14.72
C THR A 166 -0.02 -4.43 14.07
N TYR A 167 1.18 -4.40 14.65
CA TYR A 167 2.26 -3.51 14.21
C TYR A 167 3.38 -4.23 13.46
N MET A 168 3.27 -5.52 13.13
CA MET A 168 4.32 -6.29 12.45
C MET A 168 4.76 -5.66 11.11
N GLY A 169 3.87 -4.97 10.43
CA GLY A 169 4.18 -4.25 9.19
C GLY A 169 5.21 -3.13 9.36
N LEU A 170 5.25 -2.46 10.53
CA LEU A 170 6.22 -1.39 10.80
C LEU A 170 7.66 -1.87 10.87
N PRO A 171 8.03 -2.85 11.73
CA PRO A 171 9.40 -3.33 11.78
C PRO A 171 9.84 -3.98 10.47
N VAL A 172 8.95 -4.63 9.73
CA VAL A 172 9.25 -5.16 8.39
C VAL A 172 9.59 -4.01 7.43
N PHE A 173 8.75 -2.99 7.37
CA PHE A 173 9.01 -1.80 6.54
C PHE A 173 10.31 -1.09 6.93
N LEU A 174 10.51 -0.85 8.24
CA LEU A 174 11.72 -0.19 8.74
C LEU A 174 12.97 -1.03 8.49
N GLY A 175 12.87 -2.35 8.56
CA GLY A 175 13.95 -3.29 8.23
C GLY A 175 14.37 -3.18 6.77
N PHE A 176 13.42 -3.22 5.84
CA PHE A 176 13.70 -3.02 4.41
C PHE A 176 14.24 -1.61 4.12
N TYR A 177 13.68 -0.59 4.75
CA TYR A 177 14.16 0.79 4.61
C TYR A 177 15.61 0.93 5.11
N ALA A 178 15.91 0.40 6.29
CA ALA A 178 17.25 0.43 6.85
C ALA A 178 18.24 -0.37 5.99
N TYR A 179 17.85 -1.59 5.56
CA TYR A 179 18.66 -2.40 4.64
C TYR A 179 19.00 -1.64 3.37
N HIS A 180 18.01 -1.05 2.71
CA HIS A 180 18.22 -0.27 1.49
C HIS A 180 19.13 0.93 1.74
N LYS A 181 18.87 1.70 2.81
CA LYS A 181 19.65 2.88 3.16
C LYS A 181 21.11 2.55 3.47
N LEU A 182 21.36 1.46 4.19
CA LEU A 182 22.72 1.02 4.54
C LEU A 182 23.44 0.42 3.32
N ARG A 183 22.75 -0.40 2.55
CA ARG A 183 23.32 -1.10 1.39
C ARG A 183 23.69 -0.16 0.25
N TYR A 184 22.84 0.82 -0.02
CA TYR A 184 23.01 1.77 -1.14
C TYR A 184 23.51 3.14 -0.68
N LYS A 185 23.77 3.34 0.62
CA LYS A 185 24.26 4.61 1.21
C LYS A 185 23.46 5.83 0.73
N THR A 186 22.14 5.66 0.62
CA THR A 186 21.27 6.72 0.08
C THR A 186 21.20 7.90 1.02
N HIS A 187 21.33 9.11 0.47
CA HIS A 187 21.21 10.37 1.20
C HIS A 187 19.93 11.11 0.79
N LYS A 188 19.49 11.99 1.68
CA LYS A 188 18.33 12.84 1.38
C LYS A 188 18.73 13.84 0.28
N VAL A 189 18.07 13.78 -0.88
CA VAL A 189 18.31 14.71 -2.00
C VAL A 189 17.90 16.13 -1.58
N PRO A 190 18.78 17.15 -1.75
CA PRO A 190 18.42 18.55 -1.52
C PRO A 190 17.25 18.99 -2.43
N LEU A 191 16.44 19.94 -1.94
CA LEU A 191 15.24 20.38 -2.69
C LEU A 191 15.57 20.96 -4.07
N GLN A 192 16.75 21.61 -4.21
CA GLN A 192 17.21 22.18 -5.49
C GLN A 192 17.62 21.12 -6.51
N GLN A 193 17.94 19.89 -6.06
CA GLN A 193 18.44 18.80 -6.91
C GLN A 193 17.40 17.72 -7.17
N VAL A 194 16.17 17.89 -6.64
CA VAL A 194 15.09 16.94 -6.91
C VAL A 194 14.74 16.97 -8.40
N ASP A 195 14.77 15.80 -9.05
CA ASP A 195 14.30 15.69 -10.44
C ASP A 195 12.78 15.90 -10.48
N LEU A 196 12.38 16.95 -11.17
CA LEU A 196 10.98 17.36 -11.36
C LEU A 196 10.52 17.13 -12.80
N ARG A 197 11.28 16.38 -13.59
CA ARG A 197 10.84 16.02 -14.93
C ARG A 197 9.66 15.06 -14.80
N GLN A 198 8.59 15.43 -15.44
CA GLN A 198 7.48 14.54 -15.69
C GLN A 198 7.90 13.66 -16.86
N ASP A 199 8.35 12.43 -16.58
CA ASP A 199 8.48 11.44 -17.63
C ASP A 199 7.07 11.17 -18.17
N SER A 200 6.79 11.78 -19.33
CA SER A 200 5.60 11.47 -20.12
C SER A 200 5.79 10.06 -20.70
N HIS A 201 5.34 9.07 -19.96
CA HIS A 201 5.16 7.72 -20.49
C HIS A 201 3.74 7.53 -20.98
#